data_df91b44face923a89a2adaefa86ed2d6
#
_entry.id   df91b44face923a89a2adaefa86ed2d6
#
_cell.length_a   1.000
_cell.length_b   1.000
_cell.length_c   1.000
_cell.angle_alpha   90.00
_cell.angle_beta   90.00
_cell.angle_gamma   90.00
#
_symmetry.space_group_name_H-M   'P 1'
#
loop_
_entity.id
_entity.type
_entity.pdbx_description
1 polymer ?
#
loop_
_entity_poly.entity_id
_entity_poly.type
_entity_poly.pdbx_seq_one_letter_code
_entity_poly.pdbx_strand_id
1 'polypeptide(L)'
;MSQYYPIFIDIRNKLVIVIGNEKPKPLKTLALLDYGAKIVLISTSISSKVKEAVDKGQIQWLKRDYTKGDIKKAFLVIMADTSDEPRNQSVFAEAEANNIPINTIDYTDLCSWISPAVATKGDVTIAISTNGKSPALARRFREELDKTSTIKTNFDLMDLADIVPLASDARTELKNKGLRVSNEHWQASLKDELIELVKNKEYTKAKKILMSDLLLGTSCECPPQTCKLFPVDTNS
;
A
#
# COMPACT_ATOMS: atom_id res chain seq x y z
N MET A 1 11.05 -17.17 -13.43
CA MET A 1 11.35 -15.87 -12.81
C MET A 1 10.04 -15.09 -12.69
N SER A 2 9.92 -14.15 -11.73
CA SER A 2 8.77 -13.27 -11.67
C SER A 2 8.79 -12.31 -12.86
N GLN A 3 7.64 -12.13 -13.52
CA GLN A 3 7.50 -11.21 -14.66
C GLN A 3 7.28 -9.76 -14.17
N TYR A 4 6.70 -9.59 -12.98
CA TYR A 4 6.34 -8.30 -12.42
C TYR A 4 7.27 -7.92 -11.27
N TYR A 5 7.74 -6.67 -11.29
CA TYR A 5 8.49 -6.07 -10.19
C TYR A 5 7.52 -5.52 -9.13
N PRO A 6 7.62 -5.94 -7.84
CA PRO A 6 6.71 -5.47 -6.80
C PRO A 6 7.03 -4.04 -6.39
N ILE A 7 6.05 -3.15 -6.52
CA ILE A 7 6.13 -1.75 -6.07
C ILE A 7 4.82 -1.31 -5.42
N PHE A 8 4.90 -0.32 -4.52
CA PHE A 8 3.78 0.49 -4.06
C PHE A 8 3.82 1.83 -4.80
N ILE A 9 2.71 2.18 -5.46
CA ILE A 9 2.62 3.38 -6.28
C ILE A 9 1.64 4.39 -5.66
N ASP A 10 2.06 5.66 -5.57
CA ASP A 10 1.20 6.74 -5.11
C ASP A 10 0.32 7.25 -6.24
N ILE A 11 -0.98 6.98 -6.13
CA ILE A 11 -1.99 7.42 -7.10
C ILE A 11 -2.85 8.59 -6.60
N ARG A 12 -2.51 9.19 -5.47
CA ARG A 12 -3.22 10.36 -4.94
C ARG A 12 -3.20 11.51 -5.94
N ASN A 13 -4.40 12.01 -6.27
CA ASN A 13 -4.61 13.06 -7.28
C ASN A 13 -4.14 12.71 -8.70
N LYS A 14 -3.78 11.45 -8.99
CA LYS A 14 -3.43 10.98 -10.33
C LYS A 14 -4.68 10.57 -11.09
N LEU A 15 -4.68 10.82 -12.40
CA LEU A 15 -5.77 10.44 -13.28
C LEU A 15 -5.70 8.93 -13.55
N VAL A 16 -6.72 8.22 -13.13
CA VAL A 16 -6.93 6.80 -13.44
C VAL A 16 -8.14 6.68 -14.34
N ILE A 17 -7.96 6.08 -15.50
CA ILE A 17 -9.04 5.84 -16.46
C ILE A 17 -9.47 4.39 -16.36
N VAL A 18 -10.76 4.19 -16.14
CA VAL A 18 -11.40 2.88 -16.13
C VAL A 18 -12.29 2.77 -17.35
N ILE A 19 -12.10 1.72 -18.14
CA ILE A 19 -12.87 1.47 -19.38
C ILE A 19 -13.77 0.27 -19.17
N GLY A 20 -15.07 0.48 -19.38
CA GLY A 20 -16.09 -0.52 -19.19
C GLY A 20 -16.65 -0.61 -17.79
N ASN A 21 -17.68 -1.42 -17.62
CA ASN A 21 -18.38 -1.61 -16.36
C ASN A 21 -17.99 -2.95 -15.75
N GLU A 22 -17.32 -2.93 -14.62
CA GLU A 22 -16.89 -4.12 -13.89
C GLU A 22 -18.10 -4.93 -13.40
N LYS A 23 -18.26 -6.16 -13.87
CA LYS A 23 -19.34 -7.06 -13.49
C LYS A 23 -18.76 -8.34 -12.87
N PRO A 24 -19.44 -8.96 -11.88
CA PRO A 24 -20.70 -8.54 -11.27
C PRO A 24 -20.54 -7.45 -10.18
N LYS A 25 -19.31 -7.11 -9.78
CA LYS A 25 -19.05 -6.15 -8.69
C LYS A 25 -17.94 -5.17 -9.08
N PRO A 26 -18.15 -3.85 -8.94
CA PRO A 26 -17.18 -2.81 -9.29
C PRO A 26 -16.09 -2.66 -8.22
N LEU A 27 -15.45 -3.76 -7.82
CA LEU A 27 -14.55 -3.79 -6.66
C LEU A 27 -13.28 -2.99 -6.89
N LYS A 28 -12.67 -3.09 -8.09
CA LYS A 28 -11.42 -2.38 -8.39
C LYS A 28 -11.67 -0.89 -8.58
N THR A 29 -12.71 -0.51 -9.32
CA THR A 29 -13.04 0.90 -9.58
C THR A 29 -13.29 1.67 -8.29
N LEU A 30 -14.09 1.12 -7.38
CA LEU A 30 -14.40 1.78 -6.12
C LEU A 30 -13.20 1.80 -5.15
N ALA A 31 -12.41 0.73 -5.12
CA ALA A 31 -11.21 0.67 -4.28
C ALA A 31 -10.18 1.76 -4.61
N LEU A 32 -10.12 2.25 -5.84
CA LEU A 32 -9.22 3.34 -6.22
C LEU A 32 -9.53 4.66 -5.49
N LEU A 33 -10.78 4.85 -5.04
CA LEU A 33 -11.19 6.03 -4.27
C LEU A 33 -10.49 6.06 -2.90
N ASP A 34 -10.30 4.90 -2.28
CA ASP A 34 -9.64 4.76 -0.97
C ASP A 34 -8.17 5.20 -1.03
N TYR A 35 -7.57 5.14 -2.22
CA TYR A 35 -6.20 5.58 -2.50
C TYR A 35 -6.12 7.01 -3.07
N GLY A 36 -7.24 7.75 -3.11
CA GLY A 36 -7.28 9.15 -3.52
C GLY A 36 -7.07 9.42 -5.01
N ALA A 37 -7.34 8.44 -5.88
CA ALA A 37 -7.25 8.62 -7.32
C ALA A 37 -8.34 9.56 -7.86
N LYS A 38 -8.03 10.30 -8.93
CA LYS A 38 -9.03 10.99 -9.75
C LYS A 38 -9.50 10.03 -10.84
N ILE A 39 -10.75 9.58 -10.74
CA ILE A 39 -11.27 8.52 -11.61
C ILE A 39 -12.12 9.11 -12.73
N VAL A 40 -11.80 8.73 -13.95
CA VAL A 40 -12.67 8.89 -15.12
C VAL A 40 -13.10 7.50 -15.57
N LEU A 41 -14.40 7.25 -15.55
CA LEU A 41 -14.99 6.00 -16.02
C LEU A 41 -15.63 6.19 -17.39
N ILE A 42 -15.21 5.41 -18.36
CA ILE A 42 -15.74 5.42 -19.73
C ILE A 42 -16.53 4.13 -19.92
N SER A 43 -17.84 4.23 -19.97
CA SER A 43 -18.74 3.07 -20.15
C SER A 43 -20.13 3.51 -20.55
N THR A 44 -20.86 2.66 -21.26
CA THR A 44 -22.25 2.90 -21.63
C THR A 44 -23.23 2.69 -20.48
N SER A 45 -22.84 1.91 -19.48
CA SER A 45 -23.64 1.62 -18.28
C SER A 45 -22.76 1.51 -17.05
N ILE A 46 -23.37 1.73 -15.88
CA ILE A 46 -22.71 1.62 -14.56
C ILE A 46 -23.62 0.87 -13.58
N SER A 47 -23.00 0.27 -12.54
CA SER A 47 -23.75 -0.33 -11.44
C SER A 47 -24.31 0.76 -10.51
N SER A 48 -25.32 0.40 -9.67
CA SER A 48 -25.90 1.34 -8.68
C SER A 48 -24.84 1.91 -7.73
N LYS A 49 -23.90 1.09 -7.27
CA LYS A 49 -22.81 1.54 -6.38
C LYS A 49 -21.87 2.55 -7.02
N VAL A 50 -21.54 2.35 -8.30
CA VAL A 50 -20.73 3.32 -9.05
C VAL A 50 -21.53 4.59 -9.29
N LYS A 51 -22.84 4.47 -9.56
CA LYS A 51 -23.71 5.63 -9.73
C LYS A 51 -23.74 6.50 -8.47
N GLU A 52 -23.81 5.91 -7.28
CA GLU A 52 -23.72 6.66 -6.02
C GLU A 52 -22.42 7.47 -5.91
N ALA A 53 -21.28 6.90 -6.32
CA ALA A 53 -20.00 7.60 -6.32
C ALA A 53 -19.95 8.72 -7.38
N VAL A 54 -20.57 8.51 -8.54
CA VAL A 54 -20.74 9.55 -9.58
C VAL A 54 -21.62 10.69 -9.06
N ASP A 55 -22.75 10.39 -8.46
CA ASP A 55 -23.70 11.39 -7.92
C ASP A 55 -23.07 12.22 -6.79
N LYS A 56 -22.10 11.63 -6.05
CA LYS A 56 -21.29 12.34 -5.04
C LYS A 56 -20.10 13.10 -5.63
N GLY A 57 -19.91 13.10 -6.93
CA GLY A 57 -18.80 13.77 -7.61
C GLY A 57 -17.42 13.12 -7.40
N GLN A 58 -17.38 11.88 -6.90
CA GLN A 58 -16.14 11.13 -6.65
C GLN A 58 -15.56 10.48 -7.93
N ILE A 59 -16.42 10.19 -8.90
CA ILE A 59 -16.08 9.60 -10.20
C ILE A 59 -16.69 10.44 -11.31
N GLN A 60 -15.88 10.84 -12.28
CA GLN A 60 -16.39 11.41 -13.51
C GLN A 60 -16.80 10.29 -14.46
N TRP A 61 -18.06 10.24 -14.87
CA TRP A 61 -18.57 9.23 -15.79
C TRP A 61 -18.79 9.82 -17.18
N LEU A 62 -18.13 9.23 -18.18
CA LEU A 62 -18.37 9.48 -19.61
C LEU A 62 -19.25 8.36 -20.15
N LYS A 63 -20.55 8.66 -20.31
CA LYS A 63 -21.57 7.69 -20.77
C LYS A 63 -21.44 7.42 -22.27
N ARG A 64 -20.38 6.72 -22.66
CA ARG A 64 -20.09 6.32 -24.05
C ARG A 64 -19.09 5.19 -24.07
N ASP A 65 -18.87 4.61 -25.23
CA ASP A 65 -17.76 3.70 -25.44
C ASP A 65 -16.41 4.44 -25.50
N TYR A 66 -15.35 3.67 -25.30
CA TYR A 66 -13.98 4.13 -25.49
C TYR A 66 -13.73 4.60 -26.92
N THR A 67 -12.96 5.66 -27.03
CA THR A 67 -12.46 6.18 -28.31
C THR A 67 -10.94 6.34 -28.20
N LYS A 68 -10.22 5.97 -29.26
CA LYS A 68 -8.77 6.14 -29.33
C LYS A 68 -8.36 7.58 -29.01
N GLY A 69 -7.42 7.72 -28.06
CA GLY A 69 -6.99 9.01 -27.55
C GLY A 69 -7.51 9.32 -26.15
N ASP A 70 -8.52 8.61 -25.65
CA ASP A 70 -9.10 8.84 -24.33
C ASP A 70 -8.09 8.67 -23.19
N ILE A 71 -7.15 7.73 -23.34
CA ILE A 71 -6.20 7.38 -22.26
C ILE A 71 -4.92 8.21 -22.27
N LYS A 72 -4.67 9.07 -23.26
CA LYS A 72 -3.38 9.78 -23.44
C LYS A 72 -2.86 10.55 -22.22
N LYS A 73 -3.75 10.98 -21.34
CA LYS A 73 -3.39 11.72 -20.11
C LYS A 73 -3.45 10.86 -18.85
N ALA A 74 -3.78 9.58 -18.99
CA ALA A 74 -3.89 8.69 -17.84
C ALA A 74 -2.54 8.45 -17.21
N PHE A 75 -2.51 8.40 -15.88
CA PHE A 75 -1.39 7.88 -15.11
C PHE A 75 -1.46 6.35 -15.05
N LEU A 76 -2.69 5.81 -15.01
CA LEU A 76 -3.00 4.39 -14.94
C LEU A 76 -4.28 4.08 -15.71
N VAL A 77 -4.36 2.92 -16.35
CA VAL A 77 -5.55 2.43 -17.03
C VAL A 77 -5.98 1.09 -16.48
N ILE A 78 -7.30 0.93 -16.29
CA ILE A 78 -7.95 -0.35 -15.97
C ILE A 78 -8.99 -0.63 -17.05
N MET A 79 -8.81 -1.74 -17.76
CA MET A 79 -9.81 -2.32 -18.63
C MET A 79 -10.70 -3.23 -17.80
N ALA A 80 -11.91 -2.77 -17.45
CA ALA A 80 -12.82 -3.44 -16.53
C ALA A 80 -13.86 -4.33 -17.25
N ASP A 81 -14.22 -3.98 -18.49
CA ASP A 81 -15.06 -4.81 -19.34
C ASP A 81 -14.23 -5.37 -20.49
N THR A 82 -13.98 -6.64 -20.45
CA THR A 82 -13.12 -7.37 -21.40
C THR A 82 -13.90 -8.19 -22.43
N SER A 83 -15.19 -7.90 -22.59
CA SER A 83 -16.08 -8.64 -23.51
C SER A 83 -15.81 -8.40 -25.00
N ASP A 84 -15.08 -7.33 -25.33
CA ASP A 84 -14.74 -6.91 -26.70
C ASP A 84 -13.23 -7.03 -26.91
N GLU A 85 -12.77 -8.14 -27.48
CA GLU A 85 -11.35 -8.42 -27.67
C GLU A 85 -10.66 -7.41 -28.62
N PRO A 86 -11.20 -7.00 -29.77
CA PRO A 86 -10.61 -5.96 -30.61
C PRO A 86 -10.38 -4.64 -29.85
N ARG A 87 -11.35 -4.21 -29.03
CA ARG A 87 -11.21 -3.04 -28.18
C ARG A 87 -10.10 -3.23 -27.15
N ASN A 88 -10.01 -4.37 -26.48
CA ASN A 88 -8.99 -4.67 -25.49
C ASN A 88 -7.60 -4.56 -26.10
N GLN A 89 -7.38 -5.13 -27.28
CA GLN A 89 -6.13 -5.04 -28.03
C GLN A 89 -5.79 -3.60 -28.42
N SER A 90 -6.80 -2.84 -28.88
CA SER A 90 -6.61 -1.43 -29.27
C SER A 90 -6.21 -0.54 -28.10
N VAL A 91 -6.85 -0.74 -26.92
CA VAL A 91 -6.53 0.01 -25.70
C VAL A 91 -5.14 -0.36 -25.19
N PHE A 92 -4.80 -1.65 -25.19
CA PHE A 92 -3.47 -2.12 -24.78
C PHE A 92 -2.38 -1.52 -25.69
N ALA A 93 -2.55 -1.59 -27.00
CA ALA A 93 -1.60 -1.01 -27.96
C ALA A 93 -1.45 0.52 -27.78
N GLU A 94 -2.54 1.23 -27.47
CA GLU A 94 -2.46 2.68 -27.19
C GLU A 94 -1.72 2.93 -25.86
N ALA A 95 -1.96 2.13 -24.81
CA ALA A 95 -1.30 2.25 -23.53
C ALA A 95 0.21 2.03 -23.67
N GLU A 96 0.62 0.95 -24.36
CA GLU A 96 2.04 0.65 -24.64
C GLU A 96 2.72 1.78 -25.43
N ALA A 97 2.07 2.27 -26.49
CA ALA A 97 2.62 3.36 -27.32
C ALA A 97 2.83 4.67 -26.54
N ASN A 98 2.11 4.87 -25.43
CA ASN A 98 2.19 6.08 -24.59
C ASN A 98 2.90 5.81 -23.24
N ASN A 99 3.47 4.62 -23.02
CA ASN A 99 4.07 4.21 -21.73
C ASN A 99 3.12 4.38 -20.54
N ILE A 100 1.85 4.07 -20.73
CA ILE A 100 0.82 4.15 -19.70
C ILE A 100 0.60 2.75 -19.10
N PRO A 101 0.81 2.55 -17.79
CA PRO A 101 0.53 1.27 -17.17
C PRO A 101 -0.93 0.87 -17.31
N ILE A 102 -1.17 -0.37 -17.77
CA ILE A 102 -2.51 -0.92 -18.00
C ILE A 102 -2.72 -2.26 -17.30
N ASN A 103 -3.89 -2.44 -16.72
CA ASN A 103 -4.39 -3.72 -16.21
C ASN A 103 -5.69 -4.10 -16.94
N THR A 104 -5.64 -5.16 -17.71
CA THR A 104 -6.82 -5.75 -18.36
C THR A 104 -7.31 -6.92 -17.51
N ILE A 105 -8.52 -6.80 -16.95
CA ILE A 105 -9.08 -7.81 -16.05
C ILE A 105 -9.16 -9.14 -16.78
N ASP A 106 -8.66 -10.20 -16.15
CA ASP A 106 -8.64 -11.59 -16.62
C ASP A 106 -7.74 -11.89 -17.85
N TYR A 107 -7.03 -10.88 -18.39
CA TYR A 107 -6.12 -11.02 -19.53
C TYR A 107 -4.70 -10.57 -19.17
N THR A 108 -3.91 -11.47 -18.59
CA THR A 108 -2.56 -11.17 -18.12
C THR A 108 -1.61 -10.73 -19.23
N ASP A 109 -1.80 -11.22 -20.44
CA ASP A 109 -0.98 -10.88 -21.62
C ASP A 109 -1.23 -9.45 -22.12
N LEU A 110 -2.34 -8.83 -21.70
CA LEU A 110 -2.68 -7.43 -21.96
C LEU A 110 -2.50 -6.55 -20.72
N CYS A 111 -1.55 -6.91 -19.84
CA CYS A 111 -1.26 -6.19 -18.61
C CYS A 111 0.22 -5.81 -18.53
N SER A 112 0.51 -4.53 -18.31
CA SER A 112 1.84 -4.09 -17.87
C SER A 112 1.97 -4.04 -16.34
N TRP A 113 0.87 -4.13 -15.60
CA TRP A 113 0.83 -4.32 -14.15
C TRP A 113 -0.34 -5.21 -13.74
N ILE A 114 -0.25 -5.82 -12.56
CA ILE A 114 -1.32 -6.66 -11.99
C ILE A 114 -1.74 -6.15 -10.61
N SER A 115 -3.02 -6.30 -10.29
CA SER A 115 -3.55 -6.04 -8.95
C SER A 115 -3.27 -7.24 -8.03
N PRO A 116 -2.49 -7.09 -6.97
CA PRO A 116 -2.30 -8.16 -5.99
C PRO A 116 -3.54 -8.37 -5.11
N ALA A 117 -3.59 -9.48 -4.38
CA ALA A 117 -4.42 -9.58 -3.19
C ALA A 117 -3.77 -8.78 -2.06
N VAL A 118 -4.56 -8.00 -1.31
CA VAL A 118 -4.03 -7.07 -0.30
C VAL A 118 -4.67 -7.35 1.04
N ALA A 119 -3.85 -7.52 2.08
CA ALA A 119 -4.23 -7.49 3.49
C ALA A 119 -3.70 -6.19 4.10
N THR A 120 -4.54 -5.50 4.87
CA THR A 120 -4.19 -4.20 5.46
C THR A 120 -4.60 -4.13 6.92
N LYS A 121 -3.71 -3.64 7.79
CA LYS A 121 -4.02 -3.32 9.19
C LYS A 121 -3.25 -2.06 9.60
N GLY A 122 -3.96 -0.97 9.89
CA GLY A 122 -3.34 0.32 10.14
C GLY A 122 -2.46 0.76 8.95
N ASP A 123 -1.21 1.08 9.22
CA ASP A 123 -0.24 1.50 8.20
C ASP A 123 0.48 0.34 7.50
N VAL A 124 0.22 -0.91 7.91
CA VAL A 124 0.83 -2.08 7.31
C VAL A 124 0.00 -2.59 6.15
N THR A 125 0.62 -2.78 5.02
CA THR A 125 0.02 -3.38 3.82
C THR A 125 0.88 -4.53 3.34
N ILE A 126 0.25 -5.70 3.15
CA ILE A 126 0.87 -6.89 2.56
C ILE A 126 0.22 -7.15 1.21
N ALA A 127 1.02 -7.13 0.15
CA ALA A 127 0.59 -7.41 -1.21
C ALA A 127 1.06 -8.80 -1.65
N ILE A 128 0.13 -9.63 -2.09
CA ILE A 128 0.36 -11.04 -2.43
C ILE A 128 0.04 -11.26 -3.90
N SER A 129 1.02 -11.75 -4.64
CA SER A 129 0.88 -12.05 -6.05
C SER A 129 1.34 -13.48 -6.36
N THR A 130 0.62 -14.14 -7.24
CA THR A 130 0.99 -15.41 -7.87
C THR A 130 1.38 -15.22 -9.34
N ASN A 131 1.77 -13.99 -9.73
CA ASN A 131 2.07 -13.60 -11.12
C ASN A 131 0.94 -13.93 -12.12
N GLY A 132 -0.31 -13.75 -11.67
CA GLY A 132 -1.49 -14.08 -12.48
C GLY A 132 -1.83 -15.57 -12.57
N LYS A 133 -0.97 -16.48 -12.05
CA LYS A 133 -1.16 -17.93 -12.19
C LYS A 133 -2.32 -18.49 -11.38
N SER A 134 -2.63 -17.91 -10.21
CA SER A 134 -3.73 -18.38 -9.37
C SER A 134 -4.28 -17.26 -8.49
N PRO A 135 -5.25 -16.45 -8.99
CA PRO A 135 -5.94 -15.44 -8.18
C PRO A 135 -6.60 -16.02 -6.93
N ALA A 136 -7.14 -17.25 -7.05
CA ALA A 136 -7.76 -17.96 -5.92
C ALA A 136 -6.75 -18.26 -4.80
N LEU A 137 -5.52 -18.67 -5.15
CA LEU A 137 -4.47 -18.93 -4.18
C LEU A 137 -3.97 -17.63 -3.53
N ALA A 138 -3.78 -16.56 -4.29
CA ALA A 138 -3.43 -15.25 -3.73
C ALA A 138 -4.50 -14.75 -2.74
N ARG A 139 -5.78 -14.94 -3.07
CA ARG A 139 -6.90 -14.65 -2.18
C ARG A 139 -6.86 -15.51 -0.91
N ARG A 140 -6.56 -16.81 -1.03
CA ARG A 140 -6.47 -17.72 0.12
C ARG A 140 -5.37 -17.29 1.08
N PHE A 141 -4.17 -16.93 0.57
CA PHE A 141 -3.10 -16.38 1.40
C PHE A 141 -3.55 -15.12 2.16
N ARG A 142 -4.23 -14.19 1.49
CA ARG A 142 -4.79 -13.01 2.15
C ARG A 142 -5.78 -13.38 3.25
N GLU A 143 -6.71 -14.30 2.97
CA GLU A 143 -7.72 -14.73 3.94
C GLU A 143 -7.10 -15.44 5.16
N GLU A 144 -5.97 -16.13 4.99
CA GLU A 144 -5.23 -16.71 6.12
C GLU A 144 -4.51 -15.64 6.94
N LEU A 145 -4.03 -14.56 6.31
CA LEU A 145 -3.47 -13.41 7.03
C LEU A 145 -4.53 -12.59 7.77
N ASP A 146 -5.75 -12.52 7.22
CA ASP A 146 -6.88 -11.82 7.84
C ASP A 146 -7.50 -12.63 9.02
N LYS A 147 -7.25 -13.93 9.07
CA LYS A 147 -7.69 -14.78 10.19
C LYS A 147 -6.69 -14.67 11.32
N THR A 148 -7.21 -14.57 12.54
CA THR A 148 -6.41 -14.71 13.75
C THR A 148 -5.60 -16.00 13.65
N SER A 149 -4.29 -15.90 13.59
CA SER A 149 -3.39 -17.03 13.35
C SER A 149 -3.52 -18.07 14.45
N THR A 150 -3.80 -19.31 14.08
CA THR A 150 -3.70 -20.49 14.94
C THR A 150 -2.25 -20.96 15.16
N ILE A 151 -1.27 -20.20 14.65
CA ILE A 151 0.14 -20.46 14.93
C ILE A 151 0.39 -20.10 16.40
N LYS A 152 1.05 -20.98 17.16
CA LYS A 152 1.38 -20.88 18.59
C LYS A 152 2.35 -19.72 18.93
N THR A 153 2.16 -18.58 18.39
CA THR A 153 2.72 -17.31 18.85
C THR A 153 1.65 -16.62 19.67
N ASN A 154 2.03 -15.92 20.72
CA ASN A 154 1.10 -15.18 21.59
C ASN A 154 0.35 -14.05 20.84
N PHE A 155 0.67 -13.80 19.56
CA PHE A 155 0.08 -12.76 18.72
C PHE A 155 0.08 -13.19 17.24
N ASP A 156 -0.80 -12.57 16.46
CA ASP A 156 -0.87 -12.69 15.02
C ASP A 156 0.25 -11.85 14.34
N LEU A 157 0.74 -12.29 13.18
CA LEU A 157 1.68 -11.52 12.37
C LEU A 157 1.18 -10.09 12.12
N MET A 158 -0.12 -9.92 11.92
CA MET A 158 -0.73 -8.60 11.71
C MET A 158 -0.79 -7.74 12.98
N ASP A 159 -0.58 -8.31 14.17
CA ASP A 159 -0.49 -7.55 15.41
C ASP A 159 0.78 -6.69 15.48
N LEU A 160 1.82 -7.05 14.72
CA LEU A 160 3.00 -6.20 14.53
C LEU A 160 2.63 -4.82 13.95
N ALA A 161 1.51 -4.72 13.24
CA ALA A 161 1.03 -3.43 12.75
C ALA A 161 0.66 -2.46 13.87
N ASP A 162 0.26 -2.96 15.03
CA ASP A 162 -0.16 -2.13 16.16
C ASP A 162 1.00 -1.34 16.79
N ILE A 163 2.25 -1.79 16.59
CA ILE A 163 3.44 -1.06 17.07
C ILE A 163 4.02 -0.06 16.08
N VAL A 164 3.50 0.03 14.84
CA VAL A 164 3.99 0.99 13.83
C VAL A 164 3.91 2.44 14.31
N PRO A 165 2.81 2.92 14.90
CA PRO A 165 2.75 4.29 15.44
C PRO A 165 3.83 4.54 16.51
N LEU A 166 4.04 3.56 17.41
CA LEU A 166 5.07 3.63 18.45
C LEU A 166 6.48 3.76 17.87
N ALA A 167 6.80 2.94 16.87
CA ALA A 167 8.09 2.98 16.19
C ALA A 167 8.29 4.29 15.40
N SER A 168 7.23 4.81 14.78
CA SER A 168 7.24 6.10 14.07
C SER A 168 7.53 7.26 15.01
N ASP A 169 6.87 7.29 16.18
CA ASP A 169 7.08 8.31 17.21
C ASP A 169 8.51 8.28 17.75
N ALA A 170 9.03 7.08 18.06
CA ALA A 170 10.39 6.89 18.53
C ALA A 170 11.41 7.36 17.47
N ARG A 171 11.18 7.02 16.19
CA ARG A 171 12.03 7.46 15.07
C ARG A 171 12.06 8.99 14.94
N THR A 172 10.91 9.61 15.06
CA THR A 172 10.77 11.08 14.98
C THR A 172 11.51 11.75 16.14
N GLU A 173 11.37 11.22 17.35
CA GLU A 173 12.05 11.74 18.55
C GLU A 173 13.57 11.63 18.44
N LEU A 174 14.10 10.48 18.00
CA LEU A 174 15.51 10.27 17.75
C LEU A 174 16.05 11.25 16.70
N LYS A 175 15.33 11.40 15.58
CA LYS A 175 15.70 12.34 14.52
C LYS A 175 15.77 13.77 15.04
N ASN A 176 14.79 14.21 15.83
CA ASN A 176 14.76 15.55 16.41
C ASN A 176 15.91 15.78 17.41
N LYS A 177 16.43 14.72 18.02
CA LYS A 177 17.60 14.76 18.91
C LYS A 177 18.93 14.61 18.14
N GLY A 178 18.92 14.47 16.81
CA GLY A 178 20.11 14.23 16.00
C GLY A 178 20.75 12.86 16.21
N LEU A 179 19.99 11.88 16.70
CA LEU A 179 20.49 10.55 17.03
C LEU A 179 20.22 9.55 15.90
N ARG A 180 21.18 8.66 15.67
CA ARG A 180 21.05 7.54 14.74
C ARG A 180 21.18 6.22 15.47
N VAL A 181 20.36 5.25 15.07
CA VAL A 181 20.34 3.86 15.57
C VAL A 181 20.51 2.95 14.37
N SER A 182 21.37 1.93 14.46
CA SER A 182 21.56 0.96 13.39
C SER A 182 20.29 0.14 13.14
N ASN A 183 20.14 -0.41 11.92
CA ASN A 183 18.99 -1.25 11.58
C ASN A 183 18.92 -2.51 12.46
N GLU A 184 20.08 -3.11 12.74
CA GLU A 184 20.19 -4.29 13.60
C GLU A 184 19.70 -4.00 15.01
N HIS A 185 20.06 -2.83 15.53
CA HIS A 185 19.64 -2.42 16.88
C HIS A 185 18.15 -2.09 16.93
N TRP A 186 17.61 -1.45 15.88
CA TRP A 186 16.18 -1.26 15.73
C TRP A 186 15.42 -2.59 15.77
N GLN A 187 15.86 -3.60 14.98
CA GLN A 187 15.22 -4.91 14.97
C GLN A 187 15.26 -5.59 16.34
N ALA A 188 16.42 -5.53 17.03
CA ALA A 188 16.58 -6.11 18.37
C ALA A 188 15.71 -5.42 19.43
N SER A 189 15.36 -4.14 19.24
CA SER A 189 14.54 -3.37 20.16
C SER A 189 13.03 -3.53 19.95
N LEU A 190 12.58 -4.06 18.78
CA LEU A 190 11.17 -4.34 18.49
C LEU A 190 10.75 -5.70 19.06
N LYS A 191 10.65 -5.79 20.41
CA LYS A 191 10.33 -7.00 21.13
C LYS A 191 8.83 -7.27 21.21
N ASP A 192 8.46 -8.53 21.38
CA ASP A 192 7.07 -8.99 21.51
C ASP A 192 6.32 -8.31 22.66
N GLU A 193 7.03 -7.99 23.76
CA GLU A 193 6.49 -7.25 24.89
C GLU A 193 5.85 -5.94 24.51
N LEU A 194 6.36 -5.25 23.47
CA LEU A 194 5.79 -3.99 22.99
C LEU A 194 4.40 -4.18 22.39
N ILE A 195 4.17 -5.32 21.71
CA ILE A 195 2.87 -5.67 21.13
C ILE A 195 1.85 -5.84 22.26
N GLU A 196 2.19 -6.58 23.30
CA GLU A 196 1.32 -6.81 24.45
C GLU A 196 0.96 -5.49 25.15
N LEU A 197 1.95 -4.64 25.39
CA LEU A 197 1.73 -3.34 26.02
C LEU A 197 0.83 -2.42 25.20
N VAL A 198 1.02 -2.39 23.87
CA VAL A 198 0.18 -1.57 22.98
C VAL A 198 -1.25 -2.11 22.94
N LYS A 199 -1.45 -3.43 22.86
CA LYS A 199 -2.77 -4.07 22.96
C LYS A 199 -3.48 -3.75 24.27
N ASN A 200 -2.73 -3.70 25.35
CA ASN A 200 -3.25 -3.35 26.69
C ASN A 200 -3.42 -1.82 26.88
N LYS A 201 -3.23 -1.01 25.82
CA LYS A 201 -3.30 0.45 25.84
C LYS A 201 -2.26 1.13 26.78
N GLU A 202 -1.17 0.42 27.11
CA GLU A 202 -0.06 0.92 27.91
C GLU A 202 1.01 1.63 27.04
N TYR A 203 0.56 2.48 26.11
CA TYR A 203 1.41 3.09 25.07
C TYR A 203 2.60 3.88 25.64
N THR A 204 2.39 4.62 26.74
CA THR A 204 3.45 5.39 27.40
C THR A 204 4.57 4.48 27.94
N LYS A 205 4.19 3.33 28.52
CA LYS A 205 5.14 2.34 29.03
C LYS A 205 5.91 1.67 27.89
N ALA A 206 5.19 1.28 26.82
CA ALA A 206 5.79 0.72 25.62
C ALA A 206 6.81 1.70 25.00
N LYS A 207 6.46 2.98 24.88
CA LYS A 207 7.36 4.01 24.37
C LYS A 207 8.61 4.18 25.23
N LYS A 208 8.45 4.17 26.55
CA LYS A 208 9.60 4.28 27.48
C LYS A 208 10.56 3.13 27.31
N ILE A 209 10.05 1.89 27.21
CA ILE A 209 10.87 0.69 27.02
C ILE A 209 11.60 0.76 25.67
N LEU A 210 10.87 1.01 24.58
CA LEU A 210 11.46 1.11 23.25
C LEU A 210 12.55 2.19 23.19
N MET A 211 12.29 3.38 23.72
CA MET A 211 13.25 4.47 23.73
C MET A 211 14.49 4.14 24.59
N SER A 212 14.31 3.48 25.73
CA SER A 212 15.41 3.03 26.58
C SER A 212 16.32 2.06 25.82
N ASP A 213 15.74 1.07 25.16
CA ASP A 213 16.51 0.10 24.37
C ASP A 213 17.23 0.78 23.19
N LEU A 214 16.55 1.65 22.45
CA LEU A 214 17.14 2.35 21.31
C LEU A 214 18.29 3.28 21.72
N LEU A 215 18.19 3.94 22.87
CA LEU A 215 19.24 4.84 23.36
C LEU A 215 20.53 4.12 23.74
N LEU A 216 20.47 2.84 24.14
CA LEU A 216 21.65 2.02 24.41
C LEU A 216 22.50 1.76 23.14
N GLY A 217 21.88 1.80 21.95
CA GLY A 217 22.55 1.58 20.66
C GLY A 217 22.75 2.84 19.83
N THR A 218 22.64 4.03 20.41
CA THR A 218 22.78 5.28 19.66
C THR A 218 24.23 5.65 19.39
N SER A 219 24.48 6.14 18.18
CA SER A 219 25.66 6.93 17.84
C SER A 219 25.24 8.38 17.63
N CYS A 220 26.05 9.32 18.09
CA CYS A 220 25.86 10.76 17.91
C CYS A 220 26.83 11.27 16.84
N GLU A 221 26.35 12.05 15.89
CA GLU A 221 27.20 12.75 14.91
C GLU A 221 27.66 14.12 15.40
N CYS A 222 27.28 14.51 16.62
CA CYS A 222 27.73 15.78 17.18
C CYS A 222 29.25 15.76 17.54
N PRO A 223 29.96 16.86 17.32
CA PRO A 223 31.31 16.99 17.82
C PRO A 223 31.36 16.71 19.34
N PRO A 224 32.39 16.01 19.85
CA PRO A 224 32.46 15.58 21.27
C PRO A 224 32.21 16.72 22.28
N GLN A 225 32.63 17.93 21.96
CA GLN A 225 32.49 19.12 22.80
C GLN A 225 31.05 19.67 22.89
N THR A 226 30.15 19.26 22.00
CA THR A 226 28.75 19.73 21.95
C THR A 226 27.75 18.63 22.21
N CYS A 227 28.20 17.40 22.50
CA CYS A 227 27.36 16.24 22.72
C CYS A 227 26.63 16.35 24.05
N LYS A 228 25.32 16.60 24.00
CA LYS A 228 24.46 16.67 25.19
C LYS A 228 24.17 15.30 25.82
N LEU A 229 24.45 14.20 25.10
CA LEU A 229 24.18 12.82 25.56
C LEU A 229 25.39 12.17 26.23
N PHE A 230 26.57 12.55 25.79
CA PHE A 230 27.85 12.09 26.35
C PHE A 230 28.70 13.34 26.63
N PRO A 231 28.39 14.13 27.70
CA PRO A 231 29.19 15.23 28.07
C PRO A 231 30.61 14.71 28.39
N VAL A 232 31.59 15.19 27.66
CA VAL A 232 32.99 14.93 28.04
C VAL A 232 33.19 15.64 29.36
N ASP A 233 33.44 14.89 30.44
CA ASP A 233 33.87 15.47 31.71
C ASP A 233 35.16 16.24 31.50
N THR A 234 35.08 17.56 31.52
CA THR A 234 36.25 18.48 31.36
C THR A 234 37.06 18.60 32.68
N ASN A 235 36.90 17.68 33.62
CA ASN A 235 37.63 17.59 34.85
C ASN A 235 38.47 16.30 34.92
N SER A 236 39.55 16.26 34.15
CA SER A 236 40.69 15.36 34.40
C SER A 236 41.98 16.07 33.94
#